data_8887978294770f3cf7928ba8c1bba329
#
_entry.id   8887978294770f3cf7928ba8c1bba329
#
_cell.length_a   1.000
_cell.length_b   1.000
_cell.length_c   1.000
_cell.angle_alpha   90.00
_cell.angle_beta   90.00
_cell.angle_gamma   90.00
#
_symmetry.space_group_name_H-M   'P 1'
#
loop_
_entity.id
_entity.type
_entity.pdbx_description
1 polymer ?
#
loop_
_entity_poly.entity_id
_entity_poly.type
_entity_poly.pdbx_seq_one_letter_code
_entity_poly.pdbx_strand_id
1 'polypeptide(L)'
;MQLRDGVIEAIGNTPLIKLERVSAATGCTILGKAEFMNPGQSVKDRAALFIINDAVKRGELRPGGVIIEGTAGNTGIGLALVGNAMGFRSVIVIPETQSQEKKDTLRLCGAELIEVPAVGYANPNNYVKISGRLAAQLAQTEKNGAVWANQFDNVANRQGHVETTGPEIWNQTDGKVDGFVCAVGSGGTLAGVGMALKARRSAVRIALADPMGAALYSYYTTGVLKSEGSSITEGIGQGRITKNLENAPIDVAYQIPDSEALPLIFDLLEHEGLCVGGSTGINIAGAVRLAKELGPGHIIVTILADYGTRYQSKLFNPAFLREKKLPVPSWLERKSSIKVPYE
;
A
#
# COMPACT_ATOMS: atom_id res chain seq x y z
N MET A 1 -29.73 -8.85 -5.93
CA MET A 1 -28.60 -8.84 -6.87
C MET A 1 -27.78 -7.58 -6.59
N GLN A 2 -26.52 -7.68 -6.21
CA GLN A 2 -25.67 -6.47 -6.07
C GLN A 2 -24.95 -6.23 -7.39
N LEU A 3 -25.60 -5.50 -8.30
CA LEU A 3 -24.97 -4.98 -9.51
C LEU A 3 -24.00 -3.83 -9.15
N ARG A 4 -22.91 -3.71 -9.89
CA ARG A 4 -22.01 -2.57 -9.90
C ARG A 4 -22.05 -1.94 -11.28
N ASP A 5 -22.22 -0.64 -11.35
CA ASP A 5 -22.33 0.10 -12.63
C ASP A 5 -20.97 0.35 -13.31
N GLY A 6 -19.92 -0.31 -12.84
CA GLY A 6 -18.58 -0.25 -13.42
C GLY A 6 -17.49 -0.53 -12.40
N VAL A 7 -16.24 -0.48 -12.86
CA VAL A 7 -15.07 -0.79 -12.06
C VAL A 7 -14.89 0.17 -10.88
N ILE A 8 -15.34 1.41 -11.01
CA ILE A 8 -15.23 2.42 -9.94
C ILE A 8 -15.98 2.00 -8.68
N GLU A 9 -17.19 1.45 -8.84
CA GLU A 9 -17.99 0.95 -7.71
C GLU A 9 -17.47 -0.37 -7.11
N ALA A 10 -16.55 -1.04 -7.79
CA ALA A 10 -15.87 -2.22 -7.27
C ALA A 10 -14.68 -1.87 -6.35
N ILE A 11 -14.26 -0.59 -6.30
CA ILE A 11 -13.19 -0.13 -5.42
C ILE A 11 -13.76 0.03 -4.00
N GLY A 12 -13.08 -0.56 -3.03
CA GLY A 12 -13.51 -0.55 -1.64
C GLY A 12 -14.47 -1.68 -1.28
N ASN A 13 -15.09 -1.59 -0.12
CA ASN A 13 -15.89 -2.66 0.48
C ASN A 13 -15.18 -4.02 0.48
N THR A 14 -13.85 -3.99 0.61
CA THR A 14 -13.01 -5.17 0.66
C THR A 14 -13.31 -5.98 1.93
N PRO A 15 -13.23 -7.32 1.91
CA PRO A 15 -13.51 -8.12 3.10
C PRO A 15 -12.44 -7.95 4.19
N LEU A 16 -12.82 -8.25 5.43
CA LEU A 16 -11.89 -8.61 6.49
C LEU A 16 -11.68 -10.13 6.47
N ILE A 17 -10.43 -10.57 6.45
CA ILE A 17 -10.06 -11.99 6.50
C ILE A 17 -9.40 -12.24 7.85
N LYS A 18 -9.87 -13.24 8.60
CA LYS A 18 -9.21 -13.67 9.83
C LYS A 18 -7.93 -14.40 9.47
N LEU A 19 -6.83 -13.99 10.05
CA LEU A 19 -5.53 -14.63 9.91
C LEU A 19 -5.41 -15.68 11.01
N GLU A 20 -5.73 -16.94 10.69
CA GLU A 20 -5.98 -17.99 11.67
C GLU A 20 -4.74 -18.30 12.52
N ARG A 21 -3.59 -18.47 11.88
CA ARG A 21 -2.37 -18.92 12.57
C ARG A 21 -1.82 -17.86 13.53
N VAL A 22 -1.74 -16.61 13.08
CA VAL A 22 -1.28 -15.51 13.96
C VAL A 22 -2.32 -15.16 15.04
N SER A 23 -3.60 -15.36 14.76
CA SER A 23 -4.66 -15.22 15.76
C SER A 23 -4.51 -16.29 16.86
N ALA A 24 -4.35 -17.55 16.47
CA ALA A 24 -4.14 -18.65 17.41
C ALA A 24 -2.86 -18.46 18.24
N ALA A 25 -1.76 -18.02 17.62
CA ALA A 25 -0.49 -17.79 18.30
C ALA A 25 -0.51 -16.65 19.32
N THR A 26 -1.40 -15.67 19.15
CA THR A 26 -1.49 -14.49 20.03
C THR A 26 -2.65 -14.55 21.02
N GLY A 27 -3.64 -15.41 20.78
CA GLY A 27 -4.91 -15.40 21.52
C GLY A 27 -5.80 -14.21 21.21
N CYS A 28 -5.42 -13.37 20.23
CA CYS A 28 -6.21 -12.26 19.70
C CYS A 28 -6.92 -12.66 18.40
N THR A 29 -7.92 -11.90 17.99
CA THR A 29 -8.48 -11.99 16.63
C THR A 29 -7.74 -10.99 15.74
N ILE A 30 -6.81 -11.46 14.91
CA ILE A 30 -6.10 -10.62 13.94
C ILE A 30 -6.79 -10.73 12.59
N LEU A 31 -7.23 -9.59 12.06
CA LEU A 31 -7.98 -9.47 10.83
C LEU A 31 -7.20 -8.67 9.79
N GLY A 32 -7.11 -9.20 8.57
CA GLY A 32 -6.51 -8.50 7.43
C GLY A 32 -7.58 -7.86 6.54
N LYS A 33 -7.53 -6.55 6.36
CA LYS A 33 -8.36 -5.84 5.38
C LYS A 33 -7.81 -6.11 3.98
N ALA A 34 -8.53 -6.88 3.16
CA ALA A 34 -8.04 -7.46 1.91
C ALA A 34 -8.00 -6.43 0.75
N GLU A 35 -7.15 -5.43 0.86
CA GLU A 35 -7.02 -4.35 -0.13
C GLU A 35 -6.45 -4.85 -1.49
N PHE A 36 -5.82 -6.02 -1.53
CA PHE A 36 -5.43 -6.69 -2.77
C PHE A 36 -6.63 -7.13 -3.63
N MET A 37 -7.85 -7.11 -3.09
CA MET A 37 -9.08 -7.45 -3.81
C MET A 37 -9.70 -6.25 -4.53
N ASN A 38 -9.15 -5.05 -4.43
CA ASN A 38 -9.51 -3.95 -5.31
C ASN A 38 -9.17 -4.29 -6.78
N PRO A 39 -9.84 -3.70 -7.78
CA PRO A 39 -9.62 -3.98 -9.21
C PRO A 39 -8.16 -3.89 -9.66
N GLY A 40 -7.41 -2.90 -9.18
CA GLY A 40 -5.97 -2.74 -9.41
C GLY A 40 -5.10 -3.55 -8.46
N GLN A 41 -5.69 -4.47 -7.71
CA GLN A 41 -5.03 -5.38 -6.77
C GLN A 41 -4.22 -4.69 -5.67
N SER A 42 -4.64 -3.51 -5.24
CA SER A 42 -3.97 -2.83 -4.13
C SER A 42 -4.83 -1.75 -3.46
N VAL A 43 -4.39 -1.34 -2.27
CA VAL A 43 -4.93 -0.22 -1.50
C VAL A 43 -4.87 1.11 -2.26
N LYS A 44 -4.05 1.23 -3.30
CA LYS A 44 -3.84 2.48 -4.04
C LYS A 44 -4.99 2.85 -4.97
N ASP A 45 -5.87 1.92 -5.29
CA ASP A 45 -7.08 2.19 -6.07
C ASP A 45 -7.98 3.20 -5.34
N ARG A 46 -8.06 3.09 -3.99
CA ARG A 46 -8.79 4.07 -3.18
C ARG A 46 -8.16 5.46 -3.25
N ALA A 47 -6.84 5.54 -3.09
CA ALA A 47 -6.12 6.81 -3.19
C ALA A 47 -6.31 7.44 -4.58
N ALA A 48 -6.19 6.66 -5.65
CA ALA A 48 -6.40 7.10 -7.02
C ALA A 48 -7.81 7.67 -7.22
N LEU A 49 -8.84 6.94 -6.78
CA LEU A 49 -10.23 7.35 -6.90
C LEU A 49 -10.49 8.69 -6.19
N PHE A 50 -10.04 8.84 -4.96
CA PHE A 50 -10.29 10.07 -4.20
C PHE A 50 -9.48 11.26 -4.70
N ILE A 51 -8.24 11.06 -5.15
CA ILE A 51 -7.41 12.11 -5.75
C ILE A 51 -8.07 12.64 -7.06
N ILE A 52 -8.52 11.72 -7.91
CA ILE A 52 -9.16 12.08 -9.19
C ILE A 52 -10.50 12.80 -8.93
N ASN A 53 -11.34 12.25 -8.07
CA ASN A 53 -12.62 12.88 -7.72
C ASN A 53 -12.45 14.27 -7.11
N ASP A 54 -11.45 14.47 -6.27
CA ASP A 54 -11.14 15.78 -5.71
C ASP A 54 -10.74 16.78 -6.78
N ALA A 55 -9.89 16.39 -7.73
CA ALA A 55 -9.49 17.24 -8.86
C ALA A 55 -10.68 17.59 -9.77
N VAL A 56 -11.57 16.63 -10.03
CA VAL A 56 -12.82 16.88 -10.78
C VAL A 56 -13.73 17.86 -10.02
N LYS A 57 -13.92 17.63 -8.72
CA LYS A 57 -14.74 18.49 -7.85
C LYS A 57 -14.23 19.94 -7.79
N ARG A 58 -12.91 20.12 -7.81
CA ARG A 58 -12.29 21.46 -7.86
C ARG A 58 -12.31 22.10 -9.26
N GLY A 59 -12.78 21.39 -10.29
CA GLY A 59 -12.81 21.86 -11.68
C GLY A 59 -11.46 21.88 -12.38
N GLU A 60 -10.42 21.29 -11.78
CA GLU A 60 -9.06 21.22 -12.32
C GLU A 60 -8.90 20.11 -13.38
N LEU A 61 -9.80 19.14 -13.39
CA LEU A 61 -9.80 18.01 -14.32
C LEU A 61 -11.19 17.79 -14.92
N ARG A 62 -11.26 17.75 -16.26
CA ARG A 62 -12.48 17.49 -17.04
C ARG A 62 -12.28 16.26 -17.93
N PRO A 63 -13.34 15.61 -18.45
CA PRO A 63 -13.19 14.44 -19.34
C PRO A 63 -12.19 14.69 -20.47
N GLY A 64 -11.24 13.77 -20.66
CA GLY A 64 -10.10 13.91 -21.56
C GLY A 64 -8.90 14.62 -20.98
N GLY A 65 -8.95 15.11 -19.74
CA GLY A 65 -7.82 15.71 -19.05
C GLY A 65 -6.75 14.69 -18.64
N VAL A 66 -5.64 15.18 -18.09
CA VAL A 66 -4.43 14.38 -17.86
C VAL A 66 -4.09 14.30 -16.38
N ILE A 67 -3.83 13.10 -15.88
CA ILE A 67 -3.37 12.81 -14.52
C ILE A 67 -1.90 12.46 -14.58
N ILE A 68 -1.06 13.15 -13.83
CA ILE A 68 0.38 12.95 -13.83
C ILE A 68 0.84 12.47 -12.46
N GLU A 69 1.69 11.44 -12.40
CA GLU A 69 2.31 10.98 -11.16
C GLU A 69 3.72 10.44 -11.40
N GLY A 70 4.59 10.67 -10.41
CA GLY A 70 5.92 10.06 -10.35
C GLY A 70 5.88 8.79 -9.50
N THR A 71 5.75 7.63 -10.12
CA THR A 71 5.65 6.36 -9.40
C THR A 71 6.08 5.17 -10.24
N ALA A 72 6.61 4.15 -9.59
CA ALA A 72 6.93 2.85 -10.23
C ALA A 72 6.06 1.70 -9.72
N GLY A 73 4.97 1.99 -9.03
CA GLY A 73 4.20 0.97 -8.32
C GLY A 73 2.68 1.11 -8.44
N ASN A 74 2.02 0.59 -7.42
CA ASN A 74 0.57 0.44 -7.35
C ASN A 74 -0.23 1.73 -7.59
N THR A 75 0.33 2.89 -7.23
CA THR A 75 -0.35 4.18 -7.45
C THR A 75 -0.53 4.46 -8.94
N GLY A 76 0.49 4.20 -9.76
CA GLY A 76 0.38 4.36 -11.21
C GLY A 76 -0.69 3.44 -11.81
N ILE A 77 -0.77 2.20 -11.34
CA ILE A 77 -1.79 1.23 -11.77
C ILE A 77 -3.19 1.74 -11.39
N GLY A 78 -3.38 2.13 -10.13
CA GLY A 78 -4.67 2.67 -9.67
C GLY A 78 -5.10 3.91 -10.44
N LEU A 79 -4.18 4.87 -10.66
CA LEU A 79 -4.47 6.09 -11.44
C LEU A 79 -4.82 5.77 -12.89
N ALA A 80 -4.13 4.81 -13.52
CA ALA A 80 -4.42 4.41 -14.89
C ALA A 80 -5.80 3.75 -15.02
N LEU A 81 -6.12 2.78 -14.16
CA LEU A 81 -7.41 2.09 -14.21
C LEU A 81 -8.60 2.99 -13.90
N VAL A 82 -8.48 3.80 -12.83
CA VAL A 82 -9.52 4.77 -12.47
C VAL A 82 -9.63 5.87 -13.53
N GLY A 83 -8.49 6.37 -14.01
CA GLY A 83 -8.44 7.36 -15.09
C GLY A 83 -9.16 6.87 -16.34
N ASN A 84 -8.83 5.66 -16.83
CA ASN A 84 -9.49 5.06 -17.99
C ASN A 84 -11.02 4.95 -17.80
N ALA A 85 -11.46 4.47 -16.62
CA ALA A 85 -12.87 4.30 -16.33
C ALA A 85 -13.65 5.63 -16.26
N MET A 86 -12.97 6.72 -15.95
CA MET A 86 -13.56 8.06 -15.85
C MET A 86 -13.29 8.94 -17.08
N GLY A 87 -12.61 8.41 -18.11
CA GLY A 87 -12.32 9.13 -19.36
C GLY A 87 -11.15 10.10 -19.27
N PHE A 88 -10.15 9.81 -18.41
CA PHE A 88 -8.92 10.61 -18.26
C PHE A 88 -7.70 9.86 -18.82
N ARG A 89 -6.69 10.59 -19.22
CA ARG A 89 -5.37 10.06 -19.58
C ARG A 89 -4.48 10.02 -18.33
N SER A 90 -3.60 9.04 -18.26
CA SER A 90 -2.63 8.92 -17.15
C SER A 90 -1.21 8.92 -17.68
N VAL A 91 -0.37 9.84 -17.21
CA VAL A 91 1.05 9.96 -17.54
C VAL A 91 1.87 9.63 -16.31
N ILE A 92 2.68 8.58 -16.38
CA ILE A 92 3.51 8.11 -15.28
C ILE A 92 4.98 8.36 -15.56
N VAL A 93 5.61 9.16 -14.72
CA VAL A 93 7.06 9.38 -14.75
C VAL A 93 7.74 8.31 -13.91
N ILE A 94 8.66 7.54 -14.52
CA ILE A 94 9.24 6.35 -13.91
C ILE A 94 10.77 6.34 -14.11
N PRO A 95 11.58 5.90 -13.12
CA PRO A 95 13.00 5.69 -13.32
C PRO A 95 13.28 4.60 -14.37
N GLU A 96 14.20 4.85 -15.29
CA GLU A 96 14.62 3.89 -16.33
C GLU A 96 15.14 2.56 -15.76
N THR A 97 15.68 2.58 -14.53
CA THR A 97 16.21 1.40 -13.82
C THR A 97 15.15 0.48 -13.25
N GLN A 98 13.86 0.84 -13.34
CA GLN A 98 12.79 -0.05 -12.93
C GLN A 98 12.68 -1.27 -13.85
N SER A 99 12.25 -2.40 -13.29
CA SER A 99 12.13 -3.64 -14.07
C SER A 99 11.16 -3.48 -15.24
N GLN A 100 11.45 -4.18 -16.34
CA GLN A 100 10.58 -4.17 -17.53
C GLN A 100 9.15 -4.59 -17.18
N GLU A 101 9.00 -5.60 -16.32
CA GLU A 101 7.71 -6.09 -15.84
C GLU A 101 6.83 -4.98 -15.24
N LYS A 102 7.40 -4.07 -14.42
CA LYS A 102 6.66 -2.93 -13.86
C LYS A 102 6.23 -1.94 -14.93
N LYS A 103 7.12 -1.65 -15.88
CA LYS A 103 6.82 -0.76 -17.00
C LYS A 103 5.70 -1.32 -17.87
N ASP A 104 5.77 -2.62 -18.18
CA ASP A 104 4.77 -3.30 -18.99
C ASP A 104 3.42 -3.39 -18.30
N THR A 105 3.39 -3.62 -16.98
CA THR A 105 2.17 -3.59 -16.19
C THR A 105 1.49 -2.22 -16.25
N LEU A 106 2.25 -1.12 -16.14
CA LEU A 106 1.69 0.23 -16.24
C LEU A 106 1.14 0.51 -17.65
N ARG A 107 1.86 0.11 -18.71
CA ARG A 107 1.39 0.25 -20.10
C ARG A 107 0.15 -0.60 -20.35
N LEU A 108 0.10 -1.83 -19.84
CA LEU A 108 -1.07 -2.70 -19.93
C LEU A 108 -2.32 -2.07 -19.29
N CYS A 109 -2.13 -1.34 -18.19
CA CYS A 109 -3.20 -0.58 -17.54
C CYS A 109 -3.57 0.73 -18.28
N GLY A 110 -2.93 1.04 -19.40
CA GLY A 110 -3.23 2.23 -20.22
C GLY A 110 -2.47 3.49 -19.86
N ALA A 111 -1.42 3.41 -19.02
CA ALA A 111 -0.60 4.58 -18.70
C ALA A 111 0.39 4.93 -19.84
N GLU A 112 0.55 6.21 -20.13
CA GLU A 112 1.65 6.74 -20.91
C GLU A 112 2.89 6.84 -19.99
N LEU A 113 4.01 6.22 -20.37
CA LEU A 113 5.22 6.24 -19.54
C LEU A 113 6.25 7.24 -20.05
N ILE A 114 6.81 8.01 -19.12
CA ILE A 114 8.00 8.85 -19.35
C ILE A 114 9.12 8.29 -18.48
N GLU A 115 10.09 7.66 -19.15
CA GLU A 115 11.25 7.10 -18.50
C GLU A 115 12.33 8.18 -18.30
N VAL A 116 12.86 8.27 -17.08
CA VAL A 116 13.86 9.28 -16.69
C VAL A 116 15.03 8.63 -15.95
N PRO A 117 16.24 9.24 -15.97
CA PRO A 117 17.37 8.74 -15.20
C PRO A 117 17.04 8.56 -13.70
N ALA A 118 17.54 7.47 -13.13
CA ALA A 118 17.37 7.16 -11.72
C ALA A 118 18.29 8.01 -10.85
N VAL A 119 17.73 8.96 -10.12
CA VAL A 119 18.48 9.82 -9.18
C VAL A 119 17.77 9.88 -7.83
N GLY A 120 18.54 10.14 -6.76
CA GLY A 120 18.00 10.24 -5.40
C GLY A 120 17.00 11.39 -5.24
N TYR A 121 16.14 11.33 -4.21
CA TYR A 121 15.08 12.30 -3.97
C TYR A 121 15.57 13.75 -3.77
N ALA A 122 16.79 13.94 -3.23
CA ALA A 122 17.40 15.27 -3.09
C ALA A 122 17.63 15.97 -4.43
N ASN A 123 17.89 15.20 -5.51
CA ASN A 123 18.14 15.73 -6.85
C ASN A 123 16.87 16.38 -7.42
N PRO A 124 16.95 17.59 -8.02
CA PRO A 124 15.81 18.25 -8.68
C PRO A 124 15.22 17.43 -9.84
N ASN A 125 16.00 16.58 -10.48
CA ASN A 125 15.57 15.69 -11.57
C ASN A 125 15.10 14.30 -11.08
N ASN A 126 14.77 14.18 -9.79
CA ASN A 126 14.08 12.98 -9.32
C ASN A 126 12.69 12.87 -9.99
N TYR A 127 12.31 11.66 -10.37
CA TYR A 127 11.08 11.36 -11.13
C TYR A 127 9.81 11.93 -10.47
N VAL A 128 9.73 11.96 -9.14
CA VAL A 128 8.60 12.57 -8.41
C VAL A 128 8.58 14.09 -8.61
N LYS A 129 9.73 14.76 -8.57
CA LYS A 129 9.81 16.21 -8.79
C LYS A 129 9.58 16.59 -10.26
N ILE A 130 10.03 15.73 -11.18
CA ILE A 130 9.76 15.90 -12.62
C ILE A 130 8.25 15.82 -12.86
N SER A 131 7.55 14.84 -12.27
CA SER A 131 6.10 14.70 -12.48
C SER A 131 5.32 15.94 -12.02
N GLY A 132 5.71 16.56 -10.92
CA GLY A 132 5.10 17.81 -10.45
C GLY A 132 5.33 18.97 -11.42
N ARG A 133 6.56 19.14 -11.95
CA ARG A 133 6.85 20.17 -12.96
C ARG A 133 6.12 19.94 -14.29
N LEU A 134 6.06 18.68 -14.73
CA LEU A 134 5.33 18.29 -15.93
C LEU A 134 3.83 18.60 -15.79
N ALA A 135 3.23 18.29 -14.66
CA ALA A 135 1.83 18.60 -14.39
C ALA A 135 1.57 20.11 -14.44
N ALA A 136 2.46 20.92 -13.83
CA ALA A 136 2.34 22.38 -13.87
C ALA A 136 2.47 22.95 -15.30
N GLN A 137 3.33 22.35 -16.13
CA GLN A 137 3.46 22.73 -17.54
C GLN A 137 2.21 22.36 -18.35
N LEU A 138 1.74 21.11 -18.21
CA LEU A 138 0.57 20.61 -18.95
C LEU A 138 -0.72 21.34 -18.52
N ALA A 139 -0.84 21.75 -17.27
CA ALA A 139 -1.99 22.54 -16.80
C ALA A 139 -2.18 23.86 -17.55
N GLN A 140 -1.14 24.38 -18.21
CA GLN A 140 -1.21 25.60 -19.01
C GLN A 140 -1.65 25.36 -20.47
N THR A 141 -1.53 24.13 -20.96
CA THR A 141 -1.74 23.80 -22.36
C THR A 141 -2.90 22.84 -22.61
N GLU A 142 -3.21 21.97 -21.64
CA GLU A 142 -4.27 20.97 -21.77
C GLU A 142 -5.65 21.61 -21.55
N LYS A 143 -6.50 21.62 -22.57
CA LYS A 143 -7.85 22.23 -22.53
C LYS A 143 -8.75 21.65 -21.44
N ASN A 144 -8.59 20.35 -21.17
CA ASN A 144 -9.40 19.61 -20.19
C ASN A 144 -8.73 19.53 -18.83
N GLY A 145 -7.64 20.25 -18.62
CA GLY A 145 -6.87 20.29 -17.38
C GLY A 145 -5.82 19.18 -17.27
N ALA A 146 -4.86 19.44 -16.44
CA ALA A 146 -3.82 18.48 -16.08
C ALA A 146 -3.50 18.62 -14.60
N VAL A 147 -3.45 17.49 -13.86
CA VAL A 147 -3.25 17.51 -12.42
C VAL A 147 -2.11 16.59 -12.01
N TRP A 148 -1.30 17.06 -11.06
CA TRP A 148 -0.37 16.19 -10.35
C TRP A 148 -1.11 15.45 -9.24
N ALA A 149 -1.15 14.12 -9.30
CA ALA A 149 -1.81 13.32 -8.28
C ALA A 149 -1.16 13.49 -6.90
N ASN A 150 0.19 13.64 -6.84
CA ASN A 150 0.95 13.96 -5.62
C ASN A 150 0.52 13.11 -4.42
N GLN A 151 0.55 11.80 -4.57
CA GLN A 151 0.03 10.83 -3.59
C GLN A 151 0.49 11.05 -2.15
N PHE A 152 1.69 11.64 -1.96
CA PHE A 152 2.27 11.85 -0.63
C PHE A 152 1.67 13.05 0.10
N ASP A 153 1.38 14.12 -0.62
CA ASP A 153 0.99 15.40 -0.02
C ASP A 153 -0.42 15.87 -0.44
N ASN A 154 -1.09 15.16 -1.34
CA ASN A 154 -2.51 15.36 -1.64
C ASN A 154 -3.37 14.67 -0.58
N VAL A 155 -4.00 15.47 0.28
CA VAL A 155 -4.79 14.98 1.43
C VAL A 155 -6.09 14.28 1.04
N ALA A 156 -6.53 14.36 -0.24
CA ALA A 156 -7.64 13.56 -0.74
C ALA A 156 -7.36 12.05 -0.61
N ASN A 157 -6.09 11.62 -0.71
CA ASN A 157 -5.68 10.26 -0.42
C ASN A 157 -6.09 9.83 1.01
N ARG A 158 -5.72 10.60 2.02
CA ARG A 158 -6.09 10.35 3.42
C ARG A 158 -7.61 10.40 3.61
N GLN A 159 -8.27 11.38 2.99
CA GLN A 159 -9.71 11.56 3.09
C GLN A 159 -10.48 10.33 2.60
N GLY A 160 -10.00 9.69 1.54
CA GLY A 160 -10.56 8.42 1.05
C GLY A 160 -10.60 7.32 2.12
N HIS A 161 -9.57 7.23 2.94
CA HIS A 161 -9.53 6.24 4.03
C HIS A 161 -10.38 6.66 5.24
N VAL A 162 -10.52 7.96 5.50
CA VAL A 162 -11.46 8.49 6.52
C VAL A 162 -12.90 8.15 6.15
N GLU A 163 -13.27 8.30 4.89
CA GLU A 163 -14.64 8.14 4.41
C GLU A 163 -15.02 6.68 4.08
N THR A 164 -14.05 5.83 3.76
CA THR A 164 -14.32 4.46 3.31
C THR A 164 -13.68 3.39 4.19
N THR A 165 -12.37 3.23 4.16
CA THR A 165 -11.66 2.12 4.82
C THR A 165 -11.90 2.08 6.33
N GLY A 166 -11.84 3.21 7.00
CA GLY A 166 -12.10 3.30 8.43
C GLY A 166 -13.53 2.91 8.82
N PRO A 167 -14.56 3.50 8.18
CA PRO A 167 -15.96 3.08 8.36
C PRO A 167 -16.22 1.61 8.03
N GLU A 168 -15.63 1.08 6.96
CA GLU A 168 -15.74 -0.34 6.60
C GLU A 168 -15.20 -1.24 7.72
N ILE A 169 -14.00 -0.95 8.22
CA ILE A 169 -13.39 -1.70 9.34
C ILE A 169 -14.29 -1.64 10.58
N TRP A 170 -14.77 -0.45 10.92
CA TRP A 170 -15.66 -0.26 12.07
C TRP A 170 -16.93 -1.12 11.95
N ASN A 171 -17.61 -1.06 10.80
CA ASN A 171 -18.84 -1.80 10.58
C ASN A 171 -18.60 -3.32 10.51
N GLN A 172 -17.53 -3.77 9.83
CA GLN A 172 -17.18 -5.18 9.70
C GLN A 172 -16.74 -5.84 11.02
N THR A 173 -16.35 -5.04 12.00
CA THR A 173 -16.01 -5.51 13.37
C THR A 173 -17.13 -5.25 14.38
N ASP A 174 -18.31 -4.81 13.96
CA ASP A 174 -19.40 -4.38 14.83
C ASP A 174 -18.94 -3.35 15.89
N GLY A 175 -18.01 -2.48 15.53
CA GLY A 175 -17.42 -1.49 16.42
C GLY A 175 -16.48 -2.06 17.49
N LYS A 176 -16.08 -3.33 17.40
CA LYS A 176 -15.28 -4.02 18.43
C LYS A 176 -13.76 -3.99 18.17
N VAL A 177 -13.29 -3.28 17.12
CA VAL A 177 -11.86 -3.18 16.81
C VAL A 177 -11.10 -2.50 17.95
N ASP A 178 -10.13 -3.19 18.55
CA ASP A 178 -9.31 -2.66 19.66
C ASP A 178 -7.99 -2.04 19.18
N GLY A 179 -7.46 -2.50 18.07
CA GLY A 179 -6.22 -2.00 17.49
C GLY A 179 -6.23 -1.97 15.97
N PHE A 180 -5.53 -0.99 15.40
CA PHE A 180 -5.26 -0.90 13.97
C PHE A 180 -3.78 -0.71 13.73
N VAL A 181 -3.19 -1.55 12.87
CA VAL A 181 -1.75 -1.51 12.56
C VAL A 181 -1.57 -1.36 11.06
N CYS A 182 -0.71 -0.41 10.64
CA CYS A 182 -0.40 -0.23 9.23
C CYS A 182 0.98 0.37 9.02
N ALA A 183 1.68 -0.10 8.00
CA ALA A 183 2.90 0.51 7.49
C ALA A 183 2.58 1.77 6.67
N VAL A 184 3.58 2.63 6.51
CA VAL A 184 3.44 3.91 5.83
C VAL A 184 4.23 3.93 4.51
N GLY A 185 3.49 4.07 3.40
CA GLY A 185 4.00 4.55 2.12
C GLY A 185 3.71 6.06 2.00
N SER A 186 2.50 6.43 1.61
CA SER A 186 2.08 7.85 1.56
C SER A 186 1.57 8.39 2.90
N GLY A 187 1.19 7.53 3.83
CA GLY A 187 0.59 7.90 5.11
C GLY A 187 -0.95 7.95 5.11
N GLY A 188 -1.57 8.00 3.94
CA GLY A 188 -3.02 8.14 3.81
C GLY A 188 -3.81 7.06 4.54
N THR A 189 -3.42 5.80 4.39
CA THR A 189 -4.13 4.66 5.00
C THR A 189 -4.06 4.68 6.53
N LEU A 190 -2.83 4.76 7.09
CA LEU A 190 -2.65 4.77 8.55
C LEU A 190 -3.36 5.96 9.20
N ALA A 191 -3.15 7.16 8.65
CA ALA A 191 -3.74 8.38 9.20
C ALA A 191 -5.27 8.40 9.03
N GLY A 192 -5.77 8.10 7.83
CA GLY A 192 -7.21 8.16 7.54
C GLY A 192 -8.02 7.14 8.34
N VAL A 193 -7.57 5.88 8.38
CA VAL A 193 -8.22 4.85 9.21
C VAL A 193 -8.10 5.20 10.69
N GLY A 194 -6.93 5.62 11.15
CA GLY A 194 -6.70 6.02 12.54
C GLY A 194 -7.64 7.14 12.97
N MET A 195 -7.77 8.20 12.17
CA MET A 195 -8.71 9.31 12.41
C MET A 195 -10.16 8.82 12.48
N ALA A 196 -10.58 7.99 11.52
CA ALA A 196 -11.95 7.49 11.47
C ALA A 196 -12.31 6.58 12.66
N LEU A 197 -11.39 5.74 13.10
CA LEU A 197 -11.58 4.86 14.26
C LEU A 197 -11.56 5.62 15.58
N LYS A 198 -10.56 6.50 15.77
CA LYS A 198 -10.44 7.34 16.97
C LYS A 198 -11.65 8.27 17.17
N ALA A 199 -12.23 8.78 16.10
CA ALA A 199 -13.44 9.60 16.14
C ALA A 199 -14.66 8.82 16.67
N ARG A 200 -14.71 7.50 16.49
CA ARG A 200 -15.78 6.62 16.98
C ARG A 200 -15.50 6.08 18.38
N ARG A 201 -14.26 5.68 18.64
CA ARG A 201 -13.81 5.17 19.94
C ARG A 201 -12.35 5.56 20.16
N SER A 202 -12.11 6.54 21.00
CA SER A 202 -10.78 7.09 21.31
C SER A 202 -9.79 6.05 21.87
N ALA A 203 -10.29 4.98 22.48
CA ALA A 203 -9.49 3.91 23.06
C ALA A 203 -8.87 2.96 22.02
N VAL A 204 -9.29 2.98 20.74
CA VAL A 204 -8.67 2.15 19.69
C VAL A 204 -7.20 2.49 19.58
N ARG A 205 -6.32 1.50 19.71
CA ARG A 205 -4.86 1.68 19.58
C ARG A 205 -4.45 1.75 18.12
N ILE A 206 -3.77 2.82 17.73
CA ILE A 206 -3.25 3.02 16.37
C ILE A 206 -1.74 2.83 16.38
N ALA A 207 -1.26 1.83 15.64
CA ALA A 207 0.14 1.47 15.61
C ALA A 207 0.76 1.64 14.21
N LEU A 208 1.93 2.24 14.17
CA LEU A 208 2.79 2.26 12.98
C LEU A 208 3.66 0.99 12.97
N ALA A 209 3.65 0.25 11.87
CA ALA A 209 4.65 -0.77 11.58
C ALA A 209 5.63 -0.22 10.53
N ASP A 210 6.87 0.05 10.91
CA ASP A 210 7.85 0.71 10.06
C ASP A 210 8.97 -0.28 9.68
N PRO A 211 9.31 -0.46 8.38
CA PRO A 211 10.39 -1.36 8.00
C PRO A 211 11.76 -0.79 8.39
N MET A 212 12.77 -1.64 8.49
CA MET A 212 14.16 -1.19 8.58
C MET A 212 14.49 -0.28 7.40
N GLY A 213 15.32 0.74 7.63
CA GLY A 213 15.69 1.74 6.62
C GLY A 213 14.71 2.91 6.50
N ALA A 214 13.54 2.85 7.14
CA ALA A 214 12.61 3.97 7.27
C ALA A 214 12.93 4.84 8.50
N ALA A 215 12.35 6.04 8.58
CA ALA A 215 12.66 7.01 9.65
C ALA A 215 11.47 7.31 10.58
N LEU A 216 10.28 6.79 10.28
CA LEU A 216 9.08 7.15 11.03
C LEU A 216 9.05 6.49 12.41
N TYR A 217 9.55 5.27 12.55
CA TYR A 217 9.71 4.65 13.87
C TYR A 217 10.51 5.55 14.81
N SER A 218 11.70 6.00 14.36
CA SER A 218 12.54 6.90 15.15
C SER A 218 11.81 8.21 15.49
N TYR A 219 11.09 8.78 14.52
CA TYR A 219 10.34 10.02 14.74
C TYR A 219 9.24 9.86 15.81
N TYR A 220 8.43 8.81 15.73
CA TYR A 220 7.34 8.62 16.70
C TYR A 220 7.79 8.13 18.07
N THR A 221 9.04 7.65 18.20
CA THR A 221 9.61 7.23 19.48
C THR A 221 10.54 8.27 20.12
N THR A 222 11.26 9.04 19.30
CA THR A 222 12.30 9.97 19.79
C THR A 222 12.12 11.43 19.35
N GLY A 223 11.17 11.70 18.43
CA GLY A 223 10.97 13.01 17.81
C GLY A 223 11.94 13.34 16.67
N VAL A 224 12.87 12.44 16.32
CA VAL A 224 13.90 12.68 15.29
C VAL A 224 13.74 11.70 14.12
N LEU A 225 13.75 12.22 12.90
CA LEU A 225 13.78 11.39 11.68
C LEU A 225 15.18 10.79 11.50
N LYS A 226 15.33 9.50 11.78
CA LYS A 226 16.58 8.76 11.62
C LYS A 226 16.30 7.39 11.01
N SER A 227 17.00 7.05 9.94
CA SER A 227 16.90 5.73 9.27
C SER A 227 18.04 4.83 9.72
N GLU A 228 17.74 3.57 10.00
CA GLU A 228 18.73 2.53 10.31
C GLU A 228 18.43 1.24 9.56
N GLY A 229 19.47 0.60 8.99
CA GLY A 229 19.34 -0.64 8.23
C GLY A 229 18.73 -0.45 6.85
N SER A 230 18.12 -1.52 6.34
CA SER A 230 17.44 -1.55 5.04
C SER A 230 16.38 -2.66 5.01
N SER A 231 15.42 -2.57 4.10
CA SER A 231 14.41 -3.59 3.86
C SER A 231 14.28 -3.85 2.36
N ILE A 232 13.91 -5.07 1.98
CA ILE A 232 13.56 -5.43 0.61
C ILE A 232 12.11 -5.08 0.25
N THR A 233 11.32 -4.69 1.24
CA THR A 233 9.91 -4.32 1.02
C THR A 233 9.81 -3.04 0.19
N GLU A 234 8.87 -3.05 -0.76
CA GLU A 234 8.63 -1.92 -1.64
C GLU A 234 7.30 -1.20 -1.29
N GLY A 235 7.21 0.06 -1.67
CA GLY A 235 5.99 0.87 -1.51
C GLY A 235 5.70 1.40 -0.10
N ILE A 236 6.54 1.08 0.87
CA ILE A 236 6.50 1.57 2.25
C ILE A 236 7.90 2.02 2.71
N GLY A 237 7.97 2.64 3.89
CA GLY A 237 9.21 3.15 4.46
C GLY A 237 9.47 4.60 4.06
N GLN A 238 9.11 5.55 4.93
CA GLN A 238 9.27 6.99 4.68
C GLN A 238 10.45 7.58 5.45
N GLY A 239 11.15 8.51 4.78
CA GLY A 239 12.19 9.35 5.38
C GLY A 239 11.71 10.73 5.84
N ARG A 240 10.42 11.03 5.70
CA ARG A 240 9.83 12.34 6.04
C ARG A 240 8.37 12.22 6.50
N ILE A 241 7.87 13.23 7.17
CA ILE A 241 6.44 13.36 7.42
C ILE A 241 5.77 13.93 6.16
N THR A 242 4.86 13.16 5.58
CA THR A 242 4.03 13.57 4.44
C THR A 242 2.82 14.36 4.94
N LYS A 243 2.18 15.17 4.07
CA LYS A 243 0.94 15.86 4.46
C LYS A 243 -0.20 14.90 4.80
N ASN A 244 -0.22 13.73 4.17
CA ASN A 244 -1.18 12.68 4.52
C ASN A 244 -0.99 12.14 5.94
N LEU A 245 0.23 12.20 6.49
CA LEU A 245 0.56 11.70 7.82
C LEU A 245 0.47 12.79 8.92
N GLU A 246 0.38 14.06 8.54
CA GLU A 246 0.23 15.15 9.50
C GLU A 246 -0.98 14.93 10.41
N ASN A 247 -0.76 15.09 11.73
CA ASN A 247 -1.77 14.89 12.78
C ASN A 247 -2.37 13.45 12.83
N ALA A 248 -1.69 12.46 12.29
CA ALA A 248 -2.10 11.07 12.44
C ALA A 248 -2.08 10.67 13.93
N PRO A 249 -3.15 10.06 14.45
CA PRO A 249 -3.28 9.72 15.87
C PRO A 249 -2.54 8.41 16.21
N ILE A 250 -1.22 8.39 16.02
CA ILE A 250 -0.38 7.21 16.26
C ILE A 250 -0.06 7.11 17.75
N ASP A 251 -0.44 6.00 18.38
CA ASP A 251 -0.20 5.73 19.80
C ASP A 251 1.12 5.00 20.07
N VAL A 252 1.57 4.17 19.10
CA VAL A 252 2.78 3.36 19.22
C VAL A 252 3.40 3.07 17.86
N ALA A 253 4.70 2.88 17.82
CA ALA A 253 5.43 2.52 16.60
C ALA A 253 6.35 1.33 16.84
N TYR A 254 6.47 0.47 15.83
CA TYR A 254 7.33 -0.72 15.83
C TYR A 254 8.26 -0.69 14.63
N GLN A 255 9.54 -0.93 14.84
CA GLN A 255 10.49 -1.16 13.75
C GLN A 255 10.55 -2.66 13.44
N ILE A 256 10.26 -3.05 12.20
CA ILE A 256 10.10 -4.44 11.79
C ILE A 256 11.21 -4.83 10.81
N PRO A 257 12.06 -5.81 11.13
CA PRO A 257 13.04 -6.35 10.20
C PRO A 257 12.40 -7.36 9.22
N ASP A 258 12.99 -7.47 8.02
CA ASP A 258 12.55 -8.43 7.00
C ASP A 258 12.57 -9.89 7.49
N SER A 259 13.52 -10.23 8.35
CA SER A 259 13.61 -11.57 8.96
C SER A 259 12.42 -11.94 9.84
N GLU A 260 11.68 -10.97 10.37
CA GLU A 260 10.42 -11.17 11.09
C GLU A 260 9.20 -11.15 10.14
N ALA A 261 9.23 -10.26 9.15
CA ALA A 261 8.09 -10.06 8.24
C ALA A 261 7.93 -11.16 7.18
N LEU A 262 9.03 -11.62 6.58
CA LEU A 262 8.97 -12.57 5.45
C LEU A 262 8.41 -13.94 5.82
N PRO A 263 8.78 -14.57 6.95
CA PRO A 263 8.19 -15.84 7.36
C PRO A 263 6.67 -15.78 7.46
N LEU A 264 6.11 -14.65 7.88
CA LEU A 264 4.66 -14.48 8.01
C LEU A 264 3.93 -14.51 6.66
N ILE A 265 4.50 -13.89 5.61
CA ILE A 265 3.90 -13.96 4.27
C ILE A 265 4.04 -15.35 3.65
N PHE A 266 5.15 -16.02 3.88
CA PHE A 266 5.34 -17.40 3.41
C PHE A 266 4.39 -18.36 4.10
N ASP A 267 4.20 -18.21 5.42
CA ASP A 267 3.24 -19.00 6.21
C ASP A 267 1.80 -18.77 5.74
N LEU A 268 1.41 -17.52 5.48
CA LEU A 268 0.08 -17.18 4.94
C LEU A 268 -0.18 -17.88 3.59
N LEU A 269 0.80 -17.85 2.69
CA LEU A 269 0.63 -18.49 1.38
C LEU A 269 0.56 -20.01 1.49
N GLU A 270 1.42 -20.60 2.30
CA GLU A 270 1.49 -22.07 2.43
C GLU A 270 0.27 -22.66 3.16
N HIS A 271 -0.26 -21.96 4.17
CA HIS A 271 -1.25 -22.54 5.07
C HIS A 271 -2.64 -21.88 4.99
N GLU A 272 -2.71 -20.64 4.51
CA GLU A 272 -3.98 -19.91 4.42
C GLU A 272 -4.33 -19.49 2.98
N GLY A 273 -3.45 -19.79 2.00
CA GLY A 273 -3.69 -19.51 0.58
C GLY A 273 -3.65 -18.03 0.21
N LEU A 274 -3.09 -17.17 1.07
CA LEU A 274 -3.04 -15.73 0.87
C LEU A 274 -1.71 -15.30 0.23
N CYS A 275 -1.73 -15.02 -1.07
CA CYS A 275 -0.59 -14.52 -1.82
C CYS A 275 -0.52 -12.99 -1.75
N VAL A 276 0.33 -12.44 -0.89
CA VAL A 276 0.37 -11.01 -0.57
C VAL A 276 1.78 -10.43 -0.67
N GLY A 277 1.88 -9.10 -0.81
CA GLY A 277 3.16 -8.40 -0.92
C GLY A 277 3.90 -8.21 0.41
N GLY A 278 5.16 -7.75 0.33
CA GLY A 278 6.07 -7.61 1.47
C GLY A 278 5.55 -6.68 2.58
N SER A 279 4.87 -5.60 2.20
CA SER A 279 4.26 -4.67 3.17
C SER A 279 3.24 -5.33 4.10
N THR A 280 2.57 -6.39 3.63
CA THR A 280 1.66 -7.19 4.47
C THR A 280 2.41 -7.92 5.59
N GLY A 281 3.61 -8.44 5.32
CA GLY A 281 4.44 -9.06 6.37
C GLY A 281 4.83 -8.07 7.48
N ILE A 282 5.22 -6.84 7.09
CA ILE A 282 5.49 -5.75 8.04
C ILE A 282 4.24 -5.43 8.87
N ASN A 283 3.08 -5.34 8.22
CA ASN A 283 1.80 -5.08 8.86
C ASN A 283 1.43 -6.15 9.89
N ILE A 284 1.54 -7.42 9.53
CA ILE A 284 1.20 -8.54 10.41
C ILE A 284 2.19 -8.64 11.58
N ALA A 285 3.49 -8.46 11.35
CA ALA A 285 4.48 -8.44 12.41
C ALA A 285 4.16 -7.34 13.44
N GLY A 286 3.81 -6.14 12.96
CA GLY A 286 3.32 -5.06 13.83
C GLY A 286 2.05 -5.43 14.59
N ALA A 287 1.08 -6.11 13.92
CA ALA A 287 -0.15 -6.56 14.57
C ALA A 287 0.10 -7.62 15.65
N VAL A 288 1.04 -8.53 15.42
CA VAL A 288 1.48 -9.52 16.42
C VAL A 288 2.13 -8.84 17.64
N ARG A 289 2.94 -7.79 17.41
CA ARG A 289 3.53 -7.02 18.53
C ARG A 289 2.47 -6.28 19.33
N LEU A 290 1.52 -5.63 18.67
CA LEU A 290 0.40 -4.97 19.35
C LEU A 290 -0.46 -5.99 20.11
N ALA A 291 -0.72 -7.16 19.55
CA ALA A 291 -1.46 -8.24 20.22
C ALA A 291 -0.78 -8.68 21.52
N LYS A 292 0.56 -8.82 21.51
CA LYS A 292 1.33 -9.15 22.70
C LYS A 292 1.26 -8.07 23.78
N GLU A 293 1.20 -6.79 23.40
CA GLU A 293 1.05 -5.69 24.36
C GLU A 293 -0.34 -5.61 24.96
N LEU A 294 -1.39 -5.83 24.15
CA LEU A 294 -2.77 -5.77 24.62
C LEU A 294 -3.18 -7.01 25.43
N GLY A 295 -2.56 -8.15 25.14
CA GLY A 295 -2.95 -9.45 25.69
C GLY A 295 -4.07 -10.12 24.88
N PRO A 296 -4.44 -11.36 25.24
CA PRO A 296 -5.44 -12.14 24.50
C PRO A 296 -6.85 -11.54 24.57
N GLY A 297 -7.69 -11.92 23.59
CA GLY A 297 -9.12 -11.53 23.55
C GLY A 297 -9.41 -10.24 22.78
N HIS A 298 -8.40 -9.52 22.28
CA HIS A 298 -8.58 -8.28 21.53
C HIS A 298 -8.77 -8.51 20.03
N ILE A 299 -9.44 -7.59 19.35
CA ILE A 299 -9.60 -7.56 17.88
C ILE A 299 -8.66 -6.52 17.29
N ILE A 300 -7.70 -6.98 16.48
CA ILE A 300 -6.70 -6.14 15.82
C ILE A 300 -6.87 -6.26 14.32
N VAL A 301 -6.95 -5.11 13.65
CA VAL A 301 -7.06 -5.05 12.18
C VAL A 301 -5.76 -4.55 11.59
N THR A 302 -5.34 -5.16 10.50
CA THR A 302 -4.23 -4.68 9.67
C THR A 302 -4.59 -4.70 8.18
N ILE A 303 -3.67 -4.26 7.31
CA ILE A 303 -3.91 -4.13 5.88
C ILE A 303 -3.13 -5.20 5.10
N LEU A 304 -3.84 -5.98 4.29
CA LEU A 304 -3.26 -6.81 3.22
C LEU A 304 -3.20 -5.94 1.96
N ALA A 305 -2.09 -5.24 1.79
CA ALA A 305 -2.03 -4.03 0.97
C ALA A 305 -2.12 -4.28 -0.53
N ASP A 306 -1.51 -5.37 -1.02
CA ASP A 306 -1.44 -5.70 -2.43
C ASP A 306 -1.17 -7.19 -2.68
N TYR A 307 -1.30 -7.61 -3.95
CA TYR A 307 -1.15 -8.99 -4.35
C TYR A 307 0.33 -9.36 -4.57
N GLY A 308 0.73 -10.57 -4.14
CA GLY A 308 2.12 -11.01 -4.07
C GLY A 308 2.79 -11.25 -5.42
N THR A 309 2.04 -11.55 -6.49
CA THR A 309 2.62 -11.87 -7.80
C THR A 309 3.47 -10.74 -8.41
N ARG A 310 3.31 -9.50 -7.95
CA ARG A 310 4.12 -8.34 -8.37
C ARG A 310 5.56 -8.37 -7.87
N TYR A 311 5.88 -9.32 -6.98
CA TYR A 311 7.17 -9.38 -6.28
C TYR A 311 7.92 -10.69 -6.55
N GLN A 312 7.60 -11.40 -7.65
CA GLN A 312 8.19 -12.69 -8.00
C GLN A 312 9.71 -12.64 -8.10
N SER A 313 10.25 -11.59 -8.70
CA SER A 313 11.71 -11.42 -8.90
C SER A 313 12.50 -11.18 -7.62
N LYS A 314 11.84 -10.84 -6.51
CA LYS A 314 12.48 -10.56 -5.22
C LYS A 314 11.93 -11.43 -4.10
N LEU A 315 10.66 -11.18 -3.71
CA LEU A 315 10.01 -11.78 -2.53
C LEU A 315 9.86 -13.30 -2.66
N PHE A 316 9.62 -13.78 -3.88
CA PHE A 316 9.43 -15.21 -4.18
C PHE A 316 10.57 -15.76 -5.07
N ASN A 317 11.77 -15.17 -4.98
CA ASN A 317 12.95 -15.62 -5.68
C ASN A 317 14.00 -16.18 -4.69
N PRO A 318 14.21 -17.52 -4.65
CA PRO A 318 15.16 -18.13 -3.72
C PRO A 318 16.59 -17.60 -3.85
N ALA A 319 17.07 -17.32 -5.08
CA ALA A 319 18.41 -16.82 -5.31
C ALA A 319 18.58 -15.41 -4.72
N PHE A 320 17.61 -14.52 -4.95
CA PHE A 320 17.59 -13.18 -4.37
C PHE A 320 17.53 -13.20 -2.85
N LEU A 321 16.65 -14.04 -2.26
CA LEU A 321 16.52 -14.16 -0.81
C LEU A 321 17.83 -14.65 -0.16
N ARG A 322 18.51 -15.64 -0.76
CA ARG A 322 19.80 -16.14 -0.27
C ARG A 322 20.89 -15.08 -0.37
N GLU A 323 20.97 -14.34 -1.48
CA GLU A 323 21.90 -13.22 -1.65
C GLU A 323 21.73 -12.19 -0.50
N LYS A 324 20.51 -11.92 -0.13
CA LYS A 324 20.16 -11.01 0.98
C LYS A 324 20.22 -11.64 2.36
N LYS A 325 20.58 -12.92 2.48
CA LYS A 325 20.61 -13.70 3.74
C LYS A 325 19.26 -13.72 4.45
N LEU A 326 18.18 -13.78 3.66
CA LEU A 326 16.80 -13.80 4.13
C LEU A 326 16.23 -15.24 4.10
N PRO A 327 15.19 -15.54 4.87
CA PRO A 327 14.56 -16.85 4.88
C PRO A 327 14.03 -17.25 3.50
N VAL A 328 14.27 -18.50 3.12
CA VAL A 328 13.71 -19.11 1.89
C VAL A 328 12.77 -20.26 2.33
N PRO A 329 11.47 -20.19 1.99
CA PRO A 329 10.55 -21.23 2.35
C PRO A 329 10.79 -22.49 1.50
N SER A 330 10.71 -23.67 2.13
CA SER A 330 11.02 -24.95 1.48
C SER A 330 10.12 -25.27 0.28
N TRP A 331 8.86 -24.82 0.33
CA TRP A 331 7.89 -25.06 -0.74
C TRP A 331 8.24 -24.30 -2.04
N LEU A 332 8.98 -23.21 -1.97
CA LEU A 332 9.34 -22.39 -3.14
C LEU A 332 10.33 -23.12 -4.10
N GLU A 333 11.03 -24.13 -3.58
CA GLU A 333 11.97 -24.96 -4.33
C GLU A 333 11.49 -26.41 -4.49
N ARG A 334 10.23 -26.70 -4.11
CA ARG A 334 9.67 -28.03 -4.17
C ARG A 334 9.57 -28.53 -5.61
N LYS A 335 10.20 -29.65 -5.90
CA LYS A 335 10.08 -30.36 -7.18
C LYS A 335 9.01 -31.45 -7.05
N SER A 336 8.23 -31.64 -8.11
CA SER A 336 7.28 -32.74 -8.16
C SER A 336 8.02 -34.08 -8.20
N SER A 337 7.61 -34.99 -7.33
CA SER A 337 8.01 -36.42 -7.40
C SER A 337 6.99 -37.27 -8.20
N ILE A 338 5.92 -36.65 -8.68
CA ILE A 338 4.86 -37.33 -9.43
C ILE A 338 5.39 -37.63 -10.83
N LYS A 339 5.32 -38.92 -11.22
CA LYS A 339 5.65 -39.35 -12.58
C LYS A 339 4.43 -39.15 -13.48
N VAL A 340 4.67 -38.50 -14.62
CA VAL A 340 3.62 -38.35 -15.66
C VAL A 340 3.52 -39.67 -16.43
N PRO A 341 2.34 -40.27 -16.57
CA PRO A 341 2.15 -41.45 -17.40
C PRO A 341 2.14 -41.01 -18.88
N TYR A 342 3.29 -41.13 -19.53
CA TYR A 342 3.36 -41.02 -20.98
C TYR A 342 3.10 -42.41 -21.58
N GLU A 343 2.26 -42.49 -22.61
CA GLU A 343 2.09 -43.69 -23.45
C GLU A 343 3.21 -43.78 -24.51
#